data_689ab4cb48eaca207302377fe5c1e67e
#
_entry.id   689ab4cb48eaca207302377fe5c1e67e
#
_cell.length_a   1.000
_cell.length_b   1.000
_cell.length_c   1.000
_cell.angle_alpha   90.00
_cell.angle_beta   90.00
_cell.angle_gamma   90.00
#
_symmetry.space_group_name_H-M   'P 1'
#
loop_
_entity.id
_entity.type
_entity.pdbx_description
1 polymer ?
#
loop_
_entity_poly.entity_id
_entity_poly.type
_entity_poly.pdbx_seq_one_letter_code
_entity_poly.pdbx_strand_id
1 'polypeptide(L)'
;MNLSWGKPIVELAKITNGVIGEYVASPTPTQDSAKLTPTAGDKQEAAIEGGELEDVKQGKNKYVFEMDIRKSKGKVMPIEHADGVVLQEYAMRLTPEDPSVMGFQIPRCTVHVEESWNAKDGEVWKYSLDALIPYDGGKKLREYDGSQTAKVVLEGKNYLMTAAVTAINAN
;
A
#
# COMPACT_ATOMS: atom_id res chain seq x y z
N MET A 1 4.55 -20.89 16.21
CA MET A 1 4.07 -20.35 14.91
C MET A 1 3.68 -18.90 15.09
N ASN A 2 4.31 -18.01 14.35
CA ASN A 2 4.03 -16.59 14.44
C ASN A 2 3.19 -16.17 13.23
N LEU A 3 2.08 -15.51 13.50
CA LEU A 3 1.19 -15.00 12.47
C LEU A 3 1.47 -13.54 12.15
N SER A 4 1.33 -13.17 10.88
CA SER A 4 1.50 -11.80 10.41
C SER A 4 0.21 -10.98 10.66
N TRP A 5 -0.09 -10.71 11.91
CA TRP A 5 -1.26 -9.97 12.34
C TRP A 5 -0.90 -8.86 13.33
N GLY A 6 -1.87 -8.09 13.76
CA GLY A 6 -1.69 -7.00 14.71
C GLY A 6 -1.53 -5.63 14.04
N LYS A 7 -0.95 -4.69 14.76
CA LYS A 7 -0.79 -3.30 14.32
C LYS A 7 0.30 -3.21 13.24
N PRO A 8 -0.05 -2.93 11.98
CA PRO A 8 0.95 -2.86 10.92
C PRO A 8 1.65 -1.49 10.90
N ILE A 9 2.88 -1.49 10.42
CA ILE A 9 3.57 -0.27 10.01
C ILE A 9 3.50 -0.21 8.49
N VAL A 10 2.77 0.78 7.95
CA VAL A 10 2.64 1.00 6.52
C VAL A 10 3.55 2.15 6.12
N GLU A 11 4.43 1.90 5.18
CA GLU A 11 5.36 2.89 4.66
C GLU A 11 5.09 3.14 3.18
N LEU A 12 5.15 4.39 2.77
CA LEU A 12 4.88 4.82 1.41
C LEU A 12 6.05 5.61 0.86
N ALA A 13 6.37 5.40 -0.41
CA ALA A 13 7.40 6.15 -1.11
C ALA A 13 6.87 6.64 -2.46
N LYS A 14 7.17 7.88 -2.77
CA LYS A 14 6.79 8.50 -4.02
C LYS A 14 7.68 8.00 -5.15
N ILE A 15 7.10 7.68 -6.30
CA ILE A 15 7.85 7.29 -7.48
C ILE A 15 8.00 8.50 -8.39
N THR A 16 9.23 8.87 -8.71
CA THR A 16 9.56 9.97 -9.62
C THR A 16 10.43 9.44 -10.74
N ASN A 17 10.00 9.61 -11.99
CA ASN A 17 10.73 9.14 -13.18
C ASN A 17 11.12 7.65 -13.10
N GLY A 18 10.22 6.81 -12.57
CA GLY A 18 10.47 5.38 -12.44
C GLY A 18 11.37 4.98 -11.26
N VAL A 19 11.81 5.93 -10.46
CA VAL A 19 12.68 5.69 -9.29
C VAL A 19 11.89 5.82 -8.01
N ILE A 20 11.98 4.80 -7.15
CA ILE A 20 11.36 4.80 -5.82
C ILE A 20 12.15 5.74 -4.91
N GLY A 21 11.47 6.72 -4.33
CA GLY A 21 12.08 7.65 -3.38
C GLY A 21 12.21 7.07 -1.97
N GLU A 22 12.38 7.95 -0.99
CA GLU A 22 12.48 7.56 0.41
C GLU A 22 11.12 7.13 0.97
N TYR A 23 11.11 6.06 1.76
CA TYR A 23 9.92 5.58 2.43
C TYR A 23 9.59 6.40 3.67
N VAL A 24 8.34 6.76 3.81
CA VAL A 24 7.81 7.51 4.95
C VAL A 24 6.71 6.69 5.59
N ALA A 25 6.77 6.50 6.90
CA ALA A 25 5.74 5.77 7.62
C ALA A 25 4.46 6.59 7.69
N SER A 26 3.34 6.00 7.27
CA SER A 26 2.03 6.62 7.40
C SER A 26 1.53 6.56 8.84
N PRO A 27 0.57 7.41 9.23
CA PRO A 27 -0.16 7.23 10.48
C PRO A 27 -0.78 5.83 10.55
N THR A 28 -0.94 5.32 11.76
CA THR A 28 -1.54 4.00 11.95
C THR A 28 -2.97 3.96 11.38
N PRO A 29 -3.29 2.99 10.52
CA PRO A 29 -4.66 2.81 10.04
C PRO A 29 -5.66 2.53 11.17
N THR A 30 -6.93 2.80 10.93
CA THR A 30 -7.99 2.45 11.88
C THR A 30 -8.06 0.93 12.07
N GLN A 31 -8.61 0.50 13.19
CA GLN A 31 -8.73 -0.93 13.51
C GLN A 31 -9.44 -1.68 12.38
N ASP A 32 -8.88 -2.82 12.00
CA ASP A 32 -9.41 -3.75 11.01
C ASP A 32 -9.61 -3.18 9.58
N SER A 33 -9.02 -2.02 9.29
CA SER A 33 -9.15 -1.39 7.97
C SER A 33 -8.09 -1.78 6.96
N ALA A 34 -6.88 -2.10 7.42
CA ALA A 34 -5.78 -2.46 6.53
C ALA A 34 -5.95 -3.89 6.01
N LYS A 35 -6.08 -4.03 4.70
CA LYS A 35 -6.25 -5.34 4.06
C LYS A 35 -5.65 -5.36 2.66
N LEU A 36 -5.11 -6.51 2.28
CA LEU A 36 -4.68 -6.81 0.93
C LEU A 36 -5.66 -7.80 0.32
N THR A 37 -6.31 -7.41 -0.78
CA THR A 37 -7.30 -8.24 -1.46
C THR A 37 -6.76 -8.69 -2.81
N PRO A 38 -6.55 -9.99 -3.04
CA PRO A 38 -6.22 -10.50 -4.35
C PRO A 38 -7.49 -10.72 -5.19
N THR A 39 -7.38 -10.48 -6.48
CA THR A 39 -8.39 -10.87 -7.46
C THR A 39 -7.73 -11.79 -8.46
N ALA A 40 -8.28 -12.99 -8.64
CA ALA A 40 -7.74 -13.96 -9.59
C ALA A 40 -7.75 -13.38 -11.00
N GLY A 41 -6.70 -13.66 -11.75
CA GLY A 41 -6.64 -13.32 -13.17
C GLY A 41 -7.57 -14.18 -14.01
N ASP A 42 -7.75 -13.80 -15.26
CA ASP A 42 -8.62 -14.52 -16.17
C ASP A 42 -8.08 -15.94 -16.41
N LYS A 43 -9.00 -16.89 -16.34
CA LYS A 43 -8.71 -18.30 -16.63
C LYS A 43 -9.20 -18.62 -18.03
N GLN A 44 -8.30 -19.09 -18.86
CA GLN A 44 -8.61 -19.58 -20.20
C GLN A 44 -8.51 -21.08 -20.22
N GLU A 45 -9.58 -21.74 -20.70
CA GLU A 45 -9.66 -23.20 -20.76
C GLU A 45 -9.83 -23.63 -22.20
N ALA A 46 -9.06 -24.63 -22.63
CA ALA A 46 -9.25 -25.35 -23.87
C ALA A 46 -9.82 -26.73 -23.52
N ALA A 47 -11.05 -26.97 -23.91
CA ALA A 47 -11.72 -28.26 -23.68
C ALA A 47 -11.85 -29.04 -24.99
N ILE A 48 -11.67 -30.35 -24.92
CA ILE A 48 -11.98 -31.26 -26.01
C ILE A 48 -13.42 -31.75 -25.91
N GLU A 49 -13.89 -32.39 -26.95
CA GLU A 49 -15.22 -32.97 -26.95
C GLU A 49 -15.39 -34.00 -25.84
N GLY A 50 -16.51 -33.93 -25.11
CA GLY A 50 -16.71 -34.70 -23.88
C GLY A 50 -16.42 -33.89 -22.60
N GLY A 51 -15.92 -32.66 -22.71
CA GLY A 51 -15.76 -31.73 -21.59
C GLY A 51 -14.45 -31.84 -20.83
N GLU A 52 -13.54 -32.71 -21.22
CA GLU A 52 -12.22 -32.79 -20.63
C GLU A 52 -11.35 -31.61 -21.06
N LEU A 53 -10.55 -31.08 -20.10
CA LEU A 53 -9.65 -29.98 -20.35
C LEU A 53 -8.36 -30.45 -20.99
N GLU A 54 -8.05 -29.95 -22.18
CA GLU A 54 -6.78 -30.19 -22.87
C GLU A 54 -5.69 -29.27 -22.36
N ASP A 55 -6.03 -28.00 -22.07
CA ASP A 55 -5.11 -27.02 -21.53
C ASP A 55 -5.84 -25.96 -20.72
N VAL A 56 -5.15 -25.40 -19.74
CA VAL A 56 -5.65 -24.30 -18.88
C VAL A 56 -4.57 -23.24 -18.72
N LYS A 57 -4.88 -22.00 -19.08
CA LYS A 57 -4.01 -20.85 -18.87
C LYS A 57 -4.60 -19.94 -17.81
N GLN A 58 -3.86 -19.72 -16.72
CA GLN A 58 -4.24 -18.82 -15.65
C GLN A 58 -3.55 -17.47 -15.81
N GLY A 59 -4.33 -16.38 -15.83
CA GLY A 59 -3.80 -15.03 -15.81
C GLY A 59 -3.23 -14.65 -14.45
N LYS A 60 -2.44 -13.58 -14.42
CA LYS A 60 -1.85 -13.07 -13.17
C LYS A 60 -2.90 -12.41 -12.28
N ASN A 61 -2.76 -12.59 -10.98
CA ASN A 61 -3.63 -11.95 -9.99
C ASN A 61 -3.48 -10.42 -10.02
N LYS A 62 -4.57 -9.75 -9.65
CA LYS A 62 -4.58 -8.33 -9.32
C LYS A 62 -4.59 -8.19 -7.81
N TYR A 63 -3.90 -7.18 -7.29
CA TYR A 63 -3.83 -6.92 -5.86
C TYR A 63 -4.25 -5.49 -5.57
N VAL A 64 -5.08 -5.32 -4.55
CA VAL A 64 -5.49 -4.02 -4.03
C VAL A 64 -5.24 -4.00 -2.52
N PHE A 65 -4.47 -3.01 -2.08
CA PHE A 65 -4.30 -2.75 -0.64
C PHE A 65 -5.19 -1.59 -0.24
N GLU A 66 -5.96 -1.77 0.81
CA GLU A 66 -6.86 -0.75 1.34
C GLU A 66 -6.52 -0.45 2.79
N MET A 67 -6.62 0.81 3.18
CA MET A 67 -6.50 1.23 4.57
C MET A 67 -7.29 2.51 4.80
N ASP A 68 -7.82 2.66 6.01
CA ASP A 68 -8.54 3.86 6.45
C ASP A 68 -7.69 4.62 7.47
N ILE A 69 -7.55 5.92 7.29
CA ILE A 69 -6.86 6.79 8.23
C ILE A 69 -7.82 7.89 8.67
N ARG A 70 -8.02 8.03 9.99
CA ARG A 70 -8.79 9.13 10.54
C ARG A 70 -8.02 10.43 10.43
N LYS A 71 -8.66 11.45 9.87
CA LYS A 71 -8.08 12.78 9.81
C LYS A 71 -8.43 13.56 11.07
N SER A 72 -7.45 14.27 11.60
CA SER A 72 -7.65 15.19 12.71
C SER A 72 -6.86 16.48 12.46
N LYS A 73 -7.24 17.53 13.17
CA LYS A 73 -6.53 18.81 13.07
C LYS A 73 -5.05 18.63 13.43
N GLY A 74 -4.15 19.08 12.57
CA GLY A 74 -2.71 18.98 12.77
C GLY A 74 -2.09 17.64 12.36
N LYS A 75 -2.91 16.66 11.96
CA LYS A 75 -2.41 15.37 11.46
C LYS A 75 -2.08 15.49 9.97
N VAL A 76 -0.86 15.10 9.61
CA VAL A 76 -0.43 15.08 8.22
C VAL A 76 -0.86 13.77 7.59
N MET A 77 -1.65 13.84 6.51
CA MET A 77 -2.04 12.66 5.75
C MET A 77 -0.90 12.23 4.82
N PRO A 78 -0.71 10.91 4.61
CA PRO A 78 0.46 10.42 3.87
C PRO A 78 0.44 10.79 2.39
N ILE A 79 -0.73 10.91 1.80
CA ILE A 79 -0.89 11.22 0.37
C ILE A 79 -1.98 12.28 0.21
N GLU A 80 -1.65 13.37 -0.47
CA GLU A 80 -2.62 14.40 -0.86
C GLU A 80 -3.35 14.00 -2.14
N HIS A 81 -4.61 14.41 -2.24
CA HIS A 81 -5.43 14.12 -3.41
C HIS A 81 -6.31 15.32 -3.78
N ALA A 82 -6.81 15.32 -5.01
CA ALA A 82 -7.83 16.26 -5.47
C ALA A 82 -9.06 15.46 -5.90
N ASP A 83 -10.13 15.54 -5.11
CA ASP A 83 -11.39 14.80 -5.34
C ASP A 83 -11.18 13.28 -5.58
N GLY A 84 -10.31 12.69 -4.78
CA GLY A 84 -9.96 11.27 -4.87
C GLY A 84 -8.86 10.93 -5.86
N VAL A 85 -8.45 11.88 -6.70
CA VAL A 85 -7.45 11.65 -7.74
C VAL A 85 -6.05 11.94 -7.22
N VAL A 86 -5.16 10.97 -7.40
CA VAL A 86 -3.73 11.09 -7.10
C VAL A 86 -2.96 10.88 -8.40
N LEU A 87 -2.26 11.91 -8.84
CA LEU A 87 -1.56 11.87 -10.14
C LEU A 87 -0.24 11.10 -10.10
N GLN A 88 0.30 10.84 -8.92
CA GLN A 88 1.59 10.20 -8.77
C GLN A 88 1.45 8.74 -8.38
N GLU A 89 2.41 7.95 -8.83
CA GLU A 89 2.54 6.56 -8.42
C GLU A 89 3.34 6.47 -7.12
N TYR A 90 3.04 5.43 -6.34
CA TYR A 90 3.70 5.17 -5.07
C TYR A 90 4.17 3.74 -4.98
N ALA A 91 5.18 3.51 -4.16
CA ALA A 91 5.55 2.20 -3.68
C ALA A 91 5.13 2.09 -2.22
N MET A 92 4.72 0.91 -1.80
CA MET A 92 4.35 0.66 -0.41
C MET A 92 5.06 -0.57 0.14
N ARG A 93 5.25 -0.58 1.45
CA ARG A 93 5.69 -1.77 2.17
C ARG A 93 5.00 -1.81 3.52
N LEU A 94 4.73 -3.00 3.99
CA LEU A 94 4.06 -3.23 5.26
C LEU A 94 4.92 -4.12 6.14
N THR A 95 5.16 -3.67 7.36
CA THR A 95 5.83 -4.44 8.39
C THR A 95 4.81 -4.89 9.42
N PRO A 96 4.69 -6.20 9.72
CA PRO A 96 3.80 -6.68 10.77
C PRO A 96 4.23 -6.21 12.16
N GLU A 97 3.34 -6.34 13.13
CA GLU A 97 3.64 -6.00 14.54
C GLU A 97 4.79 -6.83 15.10
N ASP A 98 4.82 -8.12 14.76
CA ASP A 98 5.93 -9.01 15.15
C ASP A 98 7.06 -8.90 14.11
N PRO A 99 8.24 -8.37 14.49
CA PRO A 99 9.34 -8.17 13.56
C PRO A 99 9.97 -9.47 13.05
N SER A 100 9.66 -10.61 13.67
CA SER A 100 10.15 -11.91 13.21
C SER A 100 9.36 -12.48 12.04
N VAL A 101 8.24 -11.86 11.68
CA VAL A 101 7.35 -12.31 10.60
C VAL A 101 7.56 -11.43 9.37
N MET A 102 7.54 -12.07 8.22
CA MET A 102 7.65 -11.36 6.94
C MET A 102 6.40 -10.53 6.64
N GLY A 103 6.60 -9.30 6.23
CA GLY A 103 5.58 -8.46 5.65
C GLY A 103 5.55 -8.58 4.14
N PHE A 104 5.00 -7.56 3.48
CA PHE A 104 4.98 -7.52 2.02
C PHE A 104 5.25 -6.11 1.51
N GLN A 105 5.60 -6.02 0.23
CA GLN A 105 5.80 -4.74 -0.45
C GLN A 105 5.20 -4.79 -1.85
N ILE A 106 4.71 -3.63 -2.28
CA ILE A 106 4.22 -3.40 -3.64
C ILE A 106 5.12 -2.32 -4.24
N PRO A 107 5.99 -2.67 -5.20
CA PRO A 107 6.96 -1.70 -5.73
C PRO A 107 6.35 -0.60 -6.59
N ARG A 108 5.16 -0.79 -7.13
CA ARG A 108 4.48 0.21 -7.93
C ARG A 108 2.97 0.07 -7.76
N CYS A 109 2.32 1.15 -7.38
CA CYS A 109 0.87 1.19 -7.28
C CYS A 109 0.34 2.57 -7.64
N THR A 110 -0.92 2.60 -8.10
CA THR A 110 -1.70 3.83 -8.20
C THR A 110 -2.58 3.96 -6.96
N VAL A 111 -2.89 5.17 -6.58
CA VAL A 111 -3.62 5.46 -5.36
C VAL A 111 -4.92 6.17 -5.70
N HIS A 112 -6.00 5.73 -5.07
CA HIS A 112 -7.30 6.39 -5.07
C HIS A 112 -7.70 6.68 -3.64
N VAL A 113 -8.26 7.84 -3.37
CA VAL A 113 -8.65 8.27 -2.02
C VAL A 113 -10.13 8.60 -1.97
N GLU A 114 -10.82 8.09 -0.98
CA GLU A 114 -12.22 8.41 -0.69
C GLU A 114 -12.32 9.09 0.66
N GLU A 115 -12.74 10.36 0.67
CA GLU A 115 -13.03 11.08 1.90
C GLU A 115 -14.46 10.80 2.34
N SER A 116 -14.63 10.48 3.62
CA SER A 116 -15.95 10.31 4.22
C SER A 116 -16.03 10.98 5.58
N TRP A 117 -17.22 11.36 5.98
CA TRP A 117 -17.45 11.91 7.30
C TRP A 117 -18.77 11.38 7.86
N ASN A 118 -18.73 10.99 9.13
CA ASN A 118 -19.96 10.71 9.88
C ASN A 118 -19.79 11.18 11.33
N ALA A 119 -20.90 11.36 12.03
CA ALA A 119 -20.88 11.91 13.38
C ALA A 119 -20.22 10.99 14.42
N LYS A 120 -20.17 9.68 14.14
CA LYS A 120 -19.57 8.70 15.04
C LYS A 120 -18.05 8.63 14.90
N ASP A 121 -17.55 8.58 13.66
CA ASP A 121 -16.14 8.32 13.39
C ASP A 121 -15.34 9.57 12.98
N GLY A 122 -16.05 10.67 12.64
CA GLY A 122 -15.44 11.88 12.10
C GLY A 122 -15.01 11.72 10.65
N GLU A 123 -14.00 12.47 10.25
CA GLU A 123 -13.47 12.41 8.89
C GLU A 123 -12.49 11.24 8.75
N VAL A 124 -12.74 10.38 7.77
CA VAL A 124 -11.92 9.21 7.47
C VAL A 124 -11.57 9.23 6.00
N TRP A 125 -10.29 9.05 5.71
CA TRP A 125 -9.79 8.88 4.34
C TRP A 125 -9.48 7.41 4.08
N LYS A 126 -10.16 6.85 3.09
CA LYS A 126 -9.91 5.49 2.63
C LYS A 126 -8.95 5.54 1.45
N TYR A 127 -7.79 4.93 1.62
CA TYR A 127 -6.79 4.78 0.58
C TYR A 127 -6.92 3.41 -0.08
N SER A 128 -7.00 3.41 -1.41
CA SER A 128 -6.98 2.18 -2.22
C SER A 128 -5.76 2.21 -3.12
N LEU A 129 -4.87 1.25 -2.95
CA LEU A 129 -3.62 1.15 -3.69
C LEU A 129 -3.69 -0.05 -4.63
N ASP A 130 -3.78 0.22 -5.94
CA ASP A 130 -3.83 -0.80 -6.98
C ASP A 130 -2.43 -1.15 -7.45
N ALA A 131 -2.01 -2.41 -7.25
CA ALA A 131 -0.69 -2.88 -7.66
C ALA A 131 -0.56 -2.91 -9.19
N LEU A 132 0.51 -2.32 -9.68
CA LEU A 132 0.87 -2.33 -11.10
C LEU A 132 2.14 -3.16 -11.32
N ILE A 133 2.40 -3.46 -12.59
CA ILE A 133 3.66 -4.11 -12.98
C ILE A 133 4.82 -3.19 -12.61
N PRO A 134 5.80 -3.65 -11.79
CA PRO A 134 6.93 -2.84 -11.43
C PRO A 134 7.80 -2.45 -12.63
N TYR A 135 8.51 -1.34 -12.52
CA TYR A 135 9.43 -0.89 -13.58
C TYR A 135 10.57 -1.87 -13.85
N ASP A 136 10.93 -2.71 -12.88
CA ASP A 136 11.93 -3.77 -13.05
C ASP A 136 11.37 -5.05 -13.68
N GLY A 137 10.04 -5.10 -13.95
CA GLY A 137 9.39 -6.25 -14.55
C GLY A 137 9.16 -7.45 -13.61
N GLY A 138 9.49 -7.32 -12.33
CA GLY A 138 9.35 -8.38 -11.34
C GLY A 138 7.90 -8.58 -10.83
N LYS A 139 7.78 -9.26 -9.71
CA LYS A 139 6.47 -9.52 -9.08
C LYS A 139 5.83 -8.23 -8.58
N LYS A 140 4.50 -8.13 -8.70
CA LYS A 140 3.71 -7.03 -8.16
C LYS A 140 3.67 -7.03 -6.64
N LEU A 141 3.64 -8.21 -6.03
CA LEU A 141 3.63 -8.41 -4.58
C LEU A 141 4.87 -9.19 -4.19
N ARG A 142 5.66 -8.63 -3.27
CA ARG A 142 6.92 -9.21 -2.83
C ARG A 142 6.95 -9.32 -1.31
N GLU A 143 7.73 -10.24 -0.79
CA GLU A 143 8.01 -10.32 0.64
C GLU A 143 8.89 -9.15 1.08
N TYR A 144 8.68 -8.71 2.31
CA TYR A 144 9.47 -7.64 2.94
C TYR A 144 9.87 -8.06 4.36
N ASP A 145 11.16 -8.03 4.65
CA ASP A 145 11.72 -8.50 5.91
C ASP A 145 11.80 -7.43 7.02
N GLY A 146 11.39 -6.20 6.72
CA GLY A 146 11.46 -5.11 7.69
C GLY A 146 12.87 -4.54 7.91
N SER A 147 13.85 -4.93 7.11
CA SER A 147 15.25 -4.52 7.28
C SER A 147 15.50 -3.02 7.08
N GLN A 148 14.62 -2.35 6.36
CA GLN A 148 14.73 -0.92 6.05
C GLN A 148 13.51 -0.17 6.57
N THR A 149 13.52 0.20 7.84
CA THR A 149 12.45 1.00 8.41
C THR A 149 12.50 2.45 7.92
N ALA A 150 11.33 3.10 7.83
CA ALA A 150 11.25 4.51 7.48
C ALA A 150 11.88 5.37 8.58
N LYS A 151 12.65 6.35 8.16
CA LYS A 151 13.29 7.31 9.08
C LYS A 151 12.32 8.35 9.61
N VAL A 152 11.20 8.57 8.92
CA VAL A 152 10.22 9.60 9.23
C VAL A 152 8.86 8.97 9.49
N VAL A 153 8.22 9.37 10.59
CA VAL A 153 6.87 8.95 10.95
C VAL A 153 5.95 10.16 10.93
N LEU A 154 4.87 10.10 10.12
CA LEU A 154 3.90 11.18 9.98
C LEU A 154 2.83 11.10 11.08
N GLU A 155 3.22 11.19 12.34
CA GLU A 155 2.25 11.18 13.45
C GLU A 155 2.24 12.54 14.16
N GLY A 156 1.10 13.21 14.12
CA GLY A 156 0.82 14.41 14.90
C GLY A 156 1.70 15.63 14.59
N LYS A 157 2.41 15.63 13.47
CA LYS A 157 3.31 16.71 13.06
C LYS A 157 2.97 17.23 11.68
N ASN A 158 3.20 18.49 11.49
CA ASN A 158 2.84 19.19 10.26
C ASN A 158 4.01 19.19 9.26
N TYR A 159 4.44 18.00 8.84
CA TYR A 159 5.48 17.86 7.82
C TYR A 159 4.87 17.60 6.46
N LEU A 160 5.38 18.25 5.45
CA LEU A 160 5.26 17.77 4.08
C LEU A 160 6.18 16.55 3.94
N MET A 161 5.74 15.53 3.22
CA MET A 161 6.52 14.27 3.08
C MET A 161 7.96 14.54 2.63
N THR A 162 8.16 15.41 1.63
CA THR A 162 9.50 15.75 1.12
C THR A 162 10.34 16.50 2.16
N ALA A 163 9.75 17.45 2.86
CA ALA A 163 10.45 18.23 3.88
C ALA A 163 10.86 17.37 5.09
N ALA A 164 10.02 16.43 5.49
CA ALA A 164 10.30 15.52 6.59
C ALA A 164 11.50 14.62 6.27
N VAL A 165 11.57 14.07 5.07
CA VAL A 165 12.70 13.26 4.61
C VAL A 165 13.99 14.07 4.62
N THR A 166 13.96 15.30 4.09
CA THR A 166 15.12 16.19 4.05
C THR A 166 15.62 16.52 5.47
N ALA A 167 14.72 16.82 6.41
CA ALA A 167 15.09 17.15 7.78
C ALA A 167 15.82 16.00 8.51
N ILE A 168 15.48 14.76 8.23
CA ILE A 168 16.14 13.60 8.85
C ILE A 168 17.48 13.28 8.19
N ASN A 169 17.60 13.47 6.90
CA ASN A 169 18.85 13.23 6.20
C ASN A 169 19.93 14.27 6.49
N ALA A 170 19.56 15.41 7.09
CA ALA A 170 20.49 16.45 7.47
C ALA A 170 21.17 16.24 8.83
N ASN A 171 20.78 15.22 9.62
CA ASN A 171 21.34 14.91 10.96
C ASN A 171 22.27 13.69 10.90
#